data_269074a6d625b622e61432e700faa039
#
_entry.id   269074a6d625b622e61432e700faa039
#
_cell.length_a   1.000
_cell.length_b   1.000
_cell.length_c   1.000
_cell.angle_alpha   90.00
_cell.angle_beta   90.00
_cell.angle_gamma   90.00
#
_symmetry.space_group_name_H-M   'P 1'
#
loop_
_entity.id
_entity.type
_entity.pdbx_description
1 polymer ?
#
loop_
_entity_poly.entity_id
_entity_poly.type
_entity_poly.pdbx_seq_one_letter_code
_entity_poly.pdbx_strand_id
1 'polypeptide(L)'
;MAKHSSPLFKRPLARAPLTGLMLAAASLLAGPLHTLPGAAQVPLNEVRAFNFARDYAVRLNGGLTVYRPAQCMFTTSAPSNPCLVRSDAKGFTFRFQGGPPGWVSENKPATKETELKVSSDGRSLVKLIYNGAPR
;
A
#
# COMPACT_ATOMS: atom_id res chain seq x y z
N MET A 1 32.58 33.41 -27.42
CA MET A 1 32.32 34.86 -27.39
C MET A 1 30.89 35.12 -27.73
N ALA A 2 30.08 35.45 -26.77
CA ALA A 2 28.81 36.18 -26.94
C ALA A 2 28.34 36.59 -25.53
N LYS A 3 28.51 37.85 -25.19
CA LYS A 3 27.96 38.55 -24.02
C LYS A 3 26.47 38.77 -24.21
N HIS A 4 25.65 38.40 -23.23
CA HIS A 4 24.29 38.96 -23.12
C HIS A 4 24.19 39.80 -21.86
N SER A 5 23.99 41.09 -22.11
CA SER A 5 23.77 42.14 -21.14
C SER A 5 22.33 42.15 -20.69
N SER A 6 22.11 42.23 -19.38
CA SER A 6 20.78 42.46 -18.77
C SER A 6 20.41 43.95 -18.78
N PRO A 7 19.17 44.36 -19.06
CA PRO A 7 18.74 45.70 -18.84
C PRO A 7 18.20 45.94 -17.42
N LEU A 8 18.71 46.99 -16.78
CA LEU A 8 18.18 47.57 -15.55
C LEU A 8 16.77 48.09 -15.76
N PHE A 9 15.83 47.63 -14.96
CA PHE A 9 14.52 48.29 -14.85
C PHE A 9 14.52 49.27 -13.67
N LYS A 10 14.45 50.59 -14.01
CA LYS A 10 14.29 51.72 -13.09
C LYS A 10 12.87 51.68 -12.50
N ARG A 11 12.75 51.71 -11.17
CA ARG A 11 11.51 51.94 -10.43
C ARG A 11 11.19 53.44 -10.40
N PRO A 12 9.97 53.91 -10.67
CA PRO A 12 9.52 55.21 -10.24
C PRO A 12 8.86 55.12 -8.85
N LEU A 13 9.30 56.04 -7.97
CA LEU A 13 8.64 56.36 -6.71
C LEU A 13 7.37 57.14 -7.02
N ALA A 14 6.23 56.67 -6.55
CA ALA A 14 5.01 57.48 -6.50
C ALA A 14 4.52 57.57 -5.06
N ARG A 15 4.30 58.79 -4.65
CA ARG A 15 3.87 59.30 -3.35
C ARG A 15 2.46 58.89 -3.01
N ALA A 16 2.20 58.67 -1.70
CA ALA A 16 0.90 58.46 -1.08
C ALA A 16 0.01 59.69 -1.14
N PRO A 17 -1.30 59.55 -0.97
CA PRO A 17 -2.00 60.27 0.10
C PRO A 17 -2.76 59.37 1.08
N LEU A 18 -2.72 59.77 2.34
CA LEU A 18 -3.61 59.36 3.43
C LEU A 18 -5.04 59.81 3.11
N THR A 19 -5.99 58.92 3.30
CA THR A 19 -7.27 59.17 4.03
C THR A 19 -8.21 57.98 3.83
N GLY A 20 -8.84 57.53 4.90
CA GLY A 20 -9.96 56.59 4.79
C GLY A 20 -9.96 55.49 5.84
N LEU A 21 -10.30 55.85 7.08
CA LEU A 21 -10.68 54.94 8.16
C LEU A 21 -11.99 54.23 7.77
N MET A 22 -11.94 52.98 7.36
CA MET A 22 -13.12 52.08 7.27
C MET A 22 -12.87 50.83 8.08
N LEU A 23 -13.57 50.72 9.22
CA LEU A 23 -13.74 49.50 9.94
C LEU A 23 -14.50 48.51 9.05
N ALA A 24 -13.81 47.55 8.46
CA ALA A 24 -14.42 46.38 7.87
C ALA A 24 -14.37 45.26 8.91
N ALA A 25 -15.55 44.91 9.43
CA ALA A 25 -15.73 43.71 10.28
C ALA A 25 -15.41 42.47 9.44
N ALA A 26 -14.27 41.85 9.73
CA ALA A 26 -13.91 40.56 9.16
C ALA A 26 -14.76 39.49 9.83
N SER A 27 -15.86 39.08 9.18
CA SER A 27 -16.61 37.86 9.54
C SER A 27 -15.74 36.66 9.26
N LEU A 28 -15.17 36.04 10.30
CA LEU A 28 -14.52 34.74 10.26
C LEU A 28 -15.58 33.68 9.94
N LEU A 29 -15.74 33.36 8.68
CA LEU A 29 -16.43 32.15 8.23
C LEU A 29 -15.57 30.96 8.63
N ALA A 30 -15.75 30.46 9.87
CA ALA A 30 -15.28 29.16 10.28
C ALA A 30 -16.09 28.10 9.52
N GLY A 31 -15.65 27.75 8.33
CA GLY A 31 -16.19 26.60 7.59
C GLY A 31 -15.93 25.30 8.35
N PRO A 32 -16.86 24.34 8.35
CA PRO A 32 -16.63 23.05 8.97
C PRO A 32 -15.41 22.38 8.32
N LEU A 33 -14.38 22.10 9.12
CA LEU A 33 -13.26 21.25 8.73
C LEU A 33 -13.81 19.86 8.47
N HIS A 34 -14.03 19.54 7.20
CA HIS A 34 -14.35 18.18 6.79
C HIS A 34 -13.09 17.35 7.00
N THR A 35 -13.02 16.62 8.11
CA THR A 35 -12.02 15.58 8.32
C THR A 35 -12.31 14.47 7.30
N LEU A 36 -11.49 14.38 6.26
CA LEU A 36 -11.49 13.24 5.34
C LEU A 36 -11.23 12.00 6.18
N PRO A 37 -12.05 10.94 6.05
CA PRO A 37 -11.74 9.68 6.70
C PRO A 37 -10.38 9.20 6.19
N GLY A 38 -9.38 9.19 7.08
CA GLY A 38 -8.07 8.65 6.78
C GLY A 38 -8.24 7.17 6.39
N ALA A 39 -7.75 6.78 5.23
CA ALA A 39 -7.73 5.37 4.85
C ALA A 39 -6.99 4.61 5.97
N ALA A 40 -7.66 3.63 6.58
CA ALA A 40 -7.08 2.82 7.63
C ALA A 40 -5.85 2.10 7.07
N GLN A 41 -4.66 2.41 7.57
CA GLN A 41 -3.43 1.76 7.16
C GLN A 41 -3.41 0.32 7.65
N VAL A 42 -3.00 -0.59 6.78
CA VAL A 42 -2.80 -2.00 7.16
C VAL A 42 -1.69 -2.08 8.22
N PRO A 43 -1.90 -2.78 9.34
CA PRO A 43 -0.91 -2.91 10.40
C PRO A 43 0.42 -3.51 9.90
N LEU A 44 1.54 -3.02 10.41
CA LEU A 44 2.87 -3.46 9.96
C LEU A 44 3.12 -4.97 10.19
N ASN A 45 2.58 -5.54 11.26
CA ASN A 45 2.66 -6.98 11.54
C ASN A 45 1.89 -7.81 10.48
N GLU A 46 0.77 -7.29 9.97
CA GLU A 46 0.02 -7.93 8.89
C GLU A 46 0.82 -7.91 7.57
N VAL A 47 1.44 -6.77 7.22
CA VAL A 47 2.33 -6.65 6.06
C VAL A 47 3.51 -7.65 6.16
N ARG A 48 4.09 -7.79 7.35
CA ARG A 48 5.15 -8.78 7.59
C ARG A 48 4.65 -10.21 7.41
N ALA A 49 3.44 -10.49 7.91
CA ALA A 49 2.83 -11.81 7.79
C ALA A 49 2.56 -12.19 6.33
N PHE A 50 2.10 -11.26 5.49
CA PHE A 50 1.98 -11.46 4.05
C PHE A 50 3.32 -11.82 3.40
N ASN A 51 4.37 -11.05 3.70
CA ASN A 51 5.70 -11.30 3.15
C ASN A 51 6.23 -12.66 3.61
N PHE A 52 6.08 -12.98 4.89
CA PHE A 52 6.49 -14.27 5.44
C PHE A 52 5.75 -15.43 4.76
N ALA A 53 4.41 -15.34 4.67
CA ALA A 53 3.57 -16.39 4.08
C ALA A 53 3.92 -16.63 2.61
N ARG A 54 4.09 -15.57 1.83
CA ARG A 54 4.50 -15.62 0.43
C ARG A 54 5.86 -16.30 0.28
N ASP A 55 6.86 -15.83 1.02
CA ASP A 55 8.23 -16.32 0.89
C ASP A 55 8.36 -17.75 1.38
N TYR A 56 7.58 -18.13 2.41
CA TYR A 56 7.49 -19.51 2.87
C TYR A 56 6.92 -20.43 1.79
N ALA A 57 5.78 -20.06 1.18
CA ALA A 57 5.15 -20.84 0.12
C ALA A 57 6.04 -20.97 -1.11
N VAL A 58 6.76 -19.92 -1.49
CA VAL A 58 7.72 -19.94 -2.59
C VAL A 58 8.82 -20.98 -2.33
N ARG A 59 9.44 -20.93 -1.14
CA ARG A 59 10.47 -21.93 -0.77
C ARG A 59 9.93 -23.36 -0.73
N LEU A 60 8.74 -23.52 -0.15
CA LEU A 60 8.09 -24.84 -0.03
C LEU A 60 7.80 -25.47 -1.39
N ASN A 61 7.49 -24.67 -2.40
CA ASN A 61 7.09 -25.14 -3.73
C ASN A 61 8.21 -25.06 -4.79
N GLY A 62 9.47 -24.95 -4.40
CA GLY A 62 10.62 -25.08 -5.30
C GLY A 62 11.22 -23.76 -5.80
N GLY A 63 10.81 -22.63 -5.23
CA GLY A 63 11.37 -21.31 -5.56
C GLY A 63 10.65 -20.59 -6.71
N LEU A 64 11.06 -19.34 -6.94
CA LEU A 64 10.41 -18.45 -7.90
C LEU A 64 10.53 -18.87 -9.37
N THR A 65 11.46 -19.74 -9.69
CA THR A 65 11.63 -20.30 -11.03
C THR A 65 10.62 -21.42 -11.35
N VAL A 66 9.99 -21.97 -10.32
CA VAL A 66 9.04 -23.09 -10.42
C VAL A 66 7.63 -22.69 -10.01
N TYR A 67 7.52 -21.78 -9.02
CA TYR A 67 6.26 -21.44 -8.40
C TYR A 67 6.11 -19.92 -8.21
N ARG A 68 4.94 -19.41 -8.57
CA ARG A 68 4.50 -18.01 -8.37
C ARG A 68 3.17 -18.01 -7.61
N PRO A 69 3.10 -17.40 -6.41
CA PRO A 69 1.85 -17.20 -5.69
C PRO A 69 0.92 -16.23 -6.43
N ALA A 70 -0.37 -16.30 -6.12
CA ALA A 70 -1.38 -15.39 -6.64
C ALA A 70 -1.05 -13.93 -6.32
N GLN A 71 -1.54 -13.01 -7.18
CA GLN A 71 -1.29 -11.58 -7.11
C GLN A 71 -1.65 -10.96 -5.76
N CYS A 72 -2.70 -11.45 -5.09
CA CYS A 72 -3.10 -10.96 -3.76
C CYS A 72 -1.98 -11.05 -2.70
N MET A 73 -1.03 -11.98 -2.86
CA MET A 73 0.13 -12.09 -1.95
C MET A 73 1.17 -10.97 -2.13
N PHE A 74 1.03 -10.15 -3.17
CA PHE A 74 1.88 -9.00 -3.44
C PHE A 74 1.19 -7.65 -3.14
N THR A 75 -0.11 -7.67 -2.88
CA THR A 75 -0.93 -6.48 -2.59
C THR A 75 -1.12 -6.32 -1.07
N THR A 76 -0.03 -6.19 -0.34
CA THR A 76 0.00 -6.26 1.13
C THR A 76 -0.65 -5.08 1.84
N SER A 77 -0.96 -3.99 1.14
CA SER A 77 -1.59 -2.79 1.68
C SER A 77 -3.09 -2.67 1.39
N ALA A 78 -3.69 -3.67 0.75
CA ALA A 78 -5.12 -3.64 0.46
C ALA A 78 -5.96 -3.93 1.72
N PRO A 79 -6.93 -3.07 2.08
CA PRO A 79 -7.72 -3.22 3.31
C PRO A 79 -8.61 -4.48 3.34
N SER A 80 -8.85 -5.11 2.21
CA SER A 80 -9.63 -6.36 2.09
C SER A 80 -8.93 -7.31 1.13
N ASN A 81 -7.86 -7.92 1.61
CA ASN A 81 -7.09 -8.83 0.77
C ASN A 81 -7.71 -10.24 0.77
N PRO A 82 -8.10 -10.79 -0.41
CA PRO A 82 -8.75 -12.09 -0.51
C PRO A 82 -7.87 -13.26 -0.07
N CYS A 83 -6.56 -13.07 -0.02
CA CYS A 83 -5.63 -14.10 0.46
C CYS A 83 -5.57 -14.20 1.99
N LEU A 84 -6.01 -13.17 2.72
CA LEU A 84 -6.08 -13.17 4.18
C LEU A 84 -7.46 -13.69 4.61
N VAL A 85 -7.54 -14.94 5.05
CA VAL A 85 -8.81 -15.60 5.44
C VAL A 85 -9.19 -15.28 6.88
N ARG A 86 -8.20 -15.01 7.75
CA ARG A 86 -8.42 -14.69 9.16
C ARG A 86 -7.27 -13.86 9.72
N SER A 87 -7.64 -12.83 10.51
CA SER A 87 -6.74 -12.05 11.34
C SER A 87 -7.30 -12.00 12.75
N ASP A 88 -6.59 -12.54 13.73
CA ASP A 88 -6.98 -12.56 15.13
C ASP A 88 -5.75 -12.44 16.07
N ALA A 89 -5.98 -12.37 17.37
CA ALA A 89 -4.90 -12.29 18.36
C ALA A 89 -3.91 -13.46 18.33
N LYS A 90 -4.28 -14.58 17.72
CA LYS A 90 -3.43 -15.78 17.55
C LYS A 90 -2.66 -15.75 16.22
N GLY A 91 -2.79 -14.70 15.40
CA GLY A 91 -2.07 -14.49 14.16
C GLY A 91 -2.93 -14.41 12.91
N PHE A 92 -2.29 -14.62 11.77
CA PHE A 92 -2.84 -14.42 10.44
C PHE A 92 -2.94 -15.75 9.70
N THR A 93 -4.10 -16.06 9.15
CA THR A 93 -4.27 -17.25 8.31
C THR A 93 -4.45 -16.82 6.86
N PHE A 94 -3.60 -17.35 6.00
CA PHE A 94 -3.61 -17.10 4.57
C PHE A 94 -4.02 -18.34 3.81
N ARG A 95 -4.82 -18.15 2.75
CA ARG A 95 -5.13 -19.16 1.74
C ARG A 95 -5.02 -18.54 0.36
N PHE A 96 -4.19 -19.11 -0.49
CA PHE A 96 -3.95 -18.59 -1.83
C PHE A 96 -3.52 -19.69 -2.77
N GLN A 97 -3.80 -19.46 -4.03
CA GLN A 97 -3.37 -20.32 -5.12
C GLN A 97 -2.02 -19.88 -5.68
N GLY A 98 -1.41 -20.74 -6.45
CA GLY A 98 -0.19 -20.46 -7.20
C GLY A 98 0.04 -21.49 -8.30
N GLY A 99 0.99 -21.19 -9.16
CA GLY A 99 1.29 -22.03 -10.31
C GLY A 99 2.68 -21.73 -10.88
N PRO A 100 3.03 -22.33 -12.03
CA PRO A 100 4.31 -22.05 -12.69
C PRO A 100 4.40 -20.57 -13.10
N PRO A 101 5.61 -20.02 -13.30
CA PRO A 101 5.77 -18.66 -13.78
C PRO A 101 4.90 -18.38 -15.02
N GLY A 102 4.21 -17.23 -15.01
CA GLY A 102 3.33 -16.83 -16.11
C GLY A 102 1.90 -17.40 -16.06
N TRP A 103 1.56 -18.28 -15.11
CA TRP A 103 0.26 -18.95 -15.06
C TRP A 103 -0.95 -17.98 -15.11
N VAL A 104 -0.86 -16.82 -14.43
CA VAL A 104 -1.93 -15.80 -14.45
C VAL A 104 -2.04 -15.11 -15.81
N SER A 105 -0.91 -14.62 -16.35
CA SER A 105 -0.88 -13.90 -17.63
C SER A 105 -1.24 -14.77 -18.84
N GLU A 106 -1.02 -16.07 -18.73
CA GLU A 106 -1.34 -17.06 -19.76
C GLU A 106 -2.72 -17.71 -19.56
N ASN A 107 -3.52 -17.22 -18.57
CA ASN A 107 -4.82 -17.79 -18.19
C ASN A 107 -4.77 -19.31 -17.90
N LYS A 108 -3.67 -19.79 -17.37
CA LYS A 108 -3.53 -21.18 -16.97
C LYS A 108 -4.10 -21.40 -15.57
N PRO A 109 -4.66 -22.57 -15.26
CA PRO A 109 -5.14 -22.88 -13.93
C PRO A 109 -3.99 -22.92 -12.91
N ALA A 110 -4.28 -22.56 -11.67
CA ALA A 110 -3.37 -22.78 -10.55
C ALA A 110 -3.09 -24.28 -10.39
N THR A 111 -1.86 -24.63 -10.02
CA THR A 111 -1.45 -26.01 -9.78
C THR A 111 -1.29 -26.34 -8.30
N LYS A 112 -1.25 -25.31 -7.46
CA LYS A 112 -1.10 -25.40 -6.01
C LYS A 112 -2.06 -24.46 -5.29
N GLU A 113 -2.53 -24.91 -4.13
CA GLU A 113 -3.16 -24.09 -3.10
C GLU A 113 -2.37 -24.25 -1.81
N THR A 114 -2.03 -23.14 -1.19
CA THR A 114 -1.32 -23.11 0.09
C THR A 114 -2.22 -22.45 1.13
N GLU A 115 -2.38 -23.11 2.28
CA GLU A 115 -3.04 -22.53 3.45
C GLU A 115 -2.10 -22.68 4.65
N LEU A 116 -1.79 -21.54 5.30
CA LEU A 116 -0.87 -21.51 6.43
C LEU A 116 -1.24 -20.44 7.44
N LYS A 117 -0.81 -20.64 8.69
CA LYS A 117 -0.95 -19.68 9.77
C LYS A 117 0.39 -19.10 10.17
N VAL A 118 0.47 -17.76 10.23
CA VAL A 118 1.62 -16.99 10.68
C VAL A 118 1.31 -16.39 12.05
N SER A 119 2.33 -16.23 12.89
CA SER A 119 2.23 -15.60 14.20
C SER A 119 1.70 -14.17 14.17
N SER A 120 1.21 -13.66 15.29
CA SER A 120 0.64 -12.32 15.41
C SER A 120 1.66 -11.19 15.20
N ASP A 121 2.95 -11.45 15.35
CA ASP A 121 4.03 -10.51 15.01
C ASP A 121 4.44 -10.56 13.54
N GLY A 122 3.90 -11.52 12.76
CA GLY A 122 4.15 -11.71 11.35
C GLY A 122 5.51 -12.33 10.99
N ARG A 123 6.21 -12.95 11.95
CA ARG A 123 7.61 -13.37 11.75
C ARG A 123 7.87 -14.86 11.70
N SER A 124 6.91 -15.68 12.12
CA SER A 124 7.09 -17.13 12.20
C SER A 124 5.88 -17.92 11.73
N LEU A 125 6.15 -19.13 11.22
CA LEU A 125 5.10 -20.08 10.91
C LEU A 125 4.53 -20.67 12.20
N VAL A 126 3.22 -20.56 12.38
CA VAL A 126 2.50 -21.28 13.44
C VAL A 126 2.12 -22.68 12.95
N LYS A 127 1.58 -22.77 11.72
CA LYS A 127 1.14 -24.04 11.16
C LYS A 127 1.05 -23.95 9.62
N LEU A 128 1.54 -24.98 8.94
CA LEU A 128 1.16 -25.27 7.57
C LEU A 128 -0.13 -26.11 7.62
N ILE A 129 -1.23 -25.58 7.12
CA ILE A 129 -2.56 -26.23 7.17
C ILE A 129 -2.74 -27.11 5.93
N TYR A 130 -2.37 -26.59 4.76
CA TYR A 130 -2.47 -27.30 3.49
C TYR A 130 -1.41 -26.82 2.49
N ASN A 131 -0.92 -27.72 1.66
CA ASN A 131 -0.15 -27.39 0.46
C ASN A 131 -0.29 -28.53 -0.55
N GLY A 132 -1.12 -28.32 -1.56
CA GLY A 132 -1.46 -29.40 -2.53
C GLY A 132 -2.18 -28.87 -3.76
N ALA A 133 -2.90 -29.75 -4.44
CA ALA A 133 -3.77 -29.34 -5.54
C ALA A 133 -4.86 -28.37 -5.06
N PRO A 134 -5.33 -27.42 -5.91
CA PRO A 134 -6.45 -26.55 -5.55
C PRO A 134 -7.70 -27.33 -5.15
N ARG A 135 -8.39 -26.85 -4.09
CA ARG A 135 -9.62 -27.44 -3.52
C ARG A 135 -10.83 -26.64 -3.91
#